data_9eedfa1d476b20e1a5d60841bd2c8043
#
_entry.id   9eedfa1d476b20e1a5d60841bd2c8043
#
_cell.length_a   1.000
_cell.length_b   1.000
_cell.length_c   1.000
_cell.angle_alpha   90.00
_cell.angle_beta   90.00
_cell.angle_gamma   90.00
#
_symmetry.space_group_name_H-M   'P 1'
#
loop_
_entity.id
_entity.type
_entity.pdbx_description
1 polymer ?
#
loop_
_entity_poly.entity_id
_entity_poly.type
_entity_poly.pdbx_seq_one_letter_code
_entity_poly.pdbx_strand_id
1 'polypeptide(L)'
;MKKHLIVVSLASLFLCQPAAAQDQPEPVDRETFHSSLIGLLAGGLLGGPPGAVIGYASGAVIGDLGSKNRQLEERSNALVENQSSQDHLSDQAQQHQLNFQQQKSQELNQLAALKEGFRFCLGFRTGSSAIEPKMAEQLDALAKMIKAFPQFQLLIEAGADQRGSESFNHDLSRARADAVAKLLTDAGLPSSRLTTLYKGESAAEYPMNDVEGLAFDRMVQLTLLHGESS
;
A
#
# COMPACT_ATOMS: atom_id res chain seq x y z
N MET A 1 30.98 -24.56 2.18
CA MET A 1 30.96 -23.67 1.01
C MET A 1 30.82 -22.23 1.53
N LYS A 2 31.85 -21.42 1.28
CA LYS A 2 32.12 -20.14 1.96
C LYS A 2 31.21 -19.03 1.43
N LYS A 3 30.49 -18.35 2.31
CA LYS A 3 29.73 -17.14 2.02
C LYS A 3 30.71 -15.94 2.12
N HIS A 4 30.94 -15.27 0.99
CA HIS A 4 31.71 -14.03 0.98
C HIS A 4 30.82 -12.83 1.38
N LEU A 5 31.13 -12.30 2.55
CA LEU A 5 30.60 -11.03 3.04
C LEU A 5 31.43 -9.92 2.44
N ILE A 6 30.87 -9.12 1.54
CA ILE A 6 31.50 -7.92 1.00
C ILE A 6 31.11 -6.76 1.92
N VAL A 7 32.06 -6.36 2.76
CA VAL A 7 31.97 -5.12 3.54
C VAL A 7 32.48 -4.00 2.66
N VAL A 8 31.61 -3.13 2.16
CA VAL A 8 31.99 -1.89 1.49
C VAL A 8 32.17 -0.82 2.57
N SER A 9 33.43 -0.60 2.93
CA SER A 9 33.86 0.52 3.79
C SER A 9 33.90 1.80 2.97
N LEU A 10 32.94 2.70 3.17
CA LEU A 10 32.98 4.06 2.65
C LEU A 10 33.83 4.92 3.60
N ALA A 11 35.10 5.01 3.30
CA ALA A 11 36.00 6.00 3.93
C ALA A 11 35.70 7.37 3.30
N SER A 12 34.94 8.20 3.99
CA SER A 12 34.77 9.62 3.66
C SER A 12 36.05 10.38 4.03
N LEU A 13 36.87 10.60 3.02
CA LEU A 13 38.03 11.45 3.12
C LEU A 13 37.58 12.94 3.12
N PHE A 14 37.43 13.51 4.31
CA PHE A 14 37.28 14.96 4.47
C PHE A 14 38.59 15.62 4.15
N LEU A 15 38.78 16.05 2.90
CA LEU A 15 39.82 16.97 2.52
C LEU A 15 39.43 18.37 3.01
N CYS A 16 39.99 18.76 4.14
CA CYS A 16 39.99 20.15 4.60
C CYS A 16 40.85 20.95 3.62
N GLN A 17 40.26 21.63 2.63
CA GLN A 17 40.91 22.61 1.81
C GLN A 17 41.02 23.90 2.62
N PRO A 18 42.22 24.51 2.73
CA PRO A 18 42.35 25.84 3.31
C PRO A 18 41.63 26.84 2.40
N ALA A 19 40.70 27.58 2.95
CA ALA A 19 40.09 28.72 2.30
C ALA A 19 41.16 29.78 2.06
N ALA A 20 41.80 29.74 0.89
CA ALA A 20 42.53 30.87 0.37
C ALA A 20 41.48 31.91 -0.03
N ALA A 21 41.35 32.95 0.79
CA ALA A 21 40.61 34.15 0.42
C ALA A 21 41.35 34.76 -0.79
N GLN A 22 40.94 34.41 -1.99
CA GLN A 22 41.24 35.18 -3.17
C GLN A 22 40.26 36.35 -3.19
N ASP A 23 40.73 37.48 -2.66
CA ASP A 23 40.15 38.80 -2.86
C ASP A 23 40.30 39.14 -4.36
N GLN A 24 39.47 38.54 -5.21
CA GLN A 24 39.28 39.04 -6.57
C GLN A 24 38.31 40.22 -6.45
N PRO A 25 38.68 41.40 -6.96
CA PRO A 25 37.73 42.51 -7.01
C PRO A 25 36.54 42.06 -7.83
N GLU A 26 35.37 42.01 -7.21
CA GLU A 26 34.14 41.71 -7.91
C GLU A 26 33.97 42.68 -9.09
N PRO A 27 33.51 42.22 -10.26
CA PRO A 27 33.28 43.11 -11.40
C PRO A 27 32.21 44.14 -10.94
N VAL A 28 32.56 45.42 -11.04
CA VAL A 28 31.69 46.52 -10.69
C VAL A 28 30.40 46.37 -11.47
N ASP A 29 29.29 46.14 -10.74
CA ASP A 29 27.98 45.96 -11.32
C ASP A 29 27.64 47.14 -12.22
N ARG A 30 27.00 46.87 -13.36
CA ARG A 30 26.65 47.88 -14.37
C ARG A 30 25.83 49.03 -13.78
N GLU A 31 25.01 48.75 -12.76
CA GLU A 31 24.22 49.76 -12.05
C GLU A 31 25.02 50.63 -11.12
N THR A 32 25.98 50.04 -10.42
CA THR A 32 26.94 50.79 -9.58
C THR A 32 27.78 51.69 -10.43
N PHE A 33 28.20 51.25 -11.65
CA PHE A 33 28.93 52.06 -12.58
C PHE A 33 28.10 53.25 -13.09
N HIS A 34 26.84 53.03 -13.50
CA HIS A 34 25.97 54.11 -13.99
C HIS A 34 25.64 55.13 -12.89
N SER A 35 25.29 54.67 -11.68
CA SER A 35 24.99 55.57 -10.57
C SER A 35 26.22 56.36 -10.09
N SER A 36 27.40 55.74 -10.09
CA SER A 36 28.66 56.42 -9.80
C SER A 36 28.99 57.51 -10.85
N LEU A 37 28.75 57.20 -12.15
CA LEU A 37 28.97 58.15 -13.23
C LEU A 37 27.99 59.34 -13.18
N ILE A 38 26.74 59.09 -12.87
CA ILE A 38 25.72 60.12 -12.68
C ILE A 38 26.09 61.02 -11.48
N GLY A 39 26.52 60.42 -10.35
CA GLY A 39 26.99 61.18 -9.18
C GLY A 39 28.22 62.02 -9.47
N LEU A 40 29.17 61.50 -10.22
CA LEU A 40 30.38 62.24 -10.65
C LEU A 40 30.03 63.43 -11.52
N LEU A 41 29.11 63.28 -12.49
CA LEU A 41 28.66 64.39 -13.35
C LEU A 41 27.88 65.45 -12.59
N ALA A 42 26.93 65.03 -11.76
CA ALA A 42 26.13 65.95 -10.96
C ALA A 42 26.98 66.69 -9.92
N GLY A 43 27.86 66.00 -9.21
CA GLY A 43 28.75 66.59 -8.24
C GLY A 43 29.80 67.51 -8.86
N GLY A 44 30.32 67.17 -10.06
CA GLY A 44 31.25 67.97 -10.83
C GLY A 44 30.68 69.28 -11.36
N LEU A 45 29.40 69.24 -11.79
CA LEU A 45 28.65 70.43 -12.26
C LEU A 45 28.36 71.44 -11.16
N LEU A 46 28.04 70.96 -9.95
CA LEU A 46 27.62 71.83 -8.83
C LEU A 46 28.80 72.23 -7.90
N GLY A 47 29.79 71.41 -7.75
CA GLY A 47 30.85 71.57 -6.76
C GLY A 47 32.27 71.51 -7.30
N GLY A 48 32.48 71.50 -8.62
CA GLY A 48 33.80 71.40 -9.23
C GLY A 48 34.58 70.09 -8.93
N PRO A 49 35.89 70.04 -9.03
CA PRO A 49 36.67 68.82 -8.82
C PRO A 49 36.44 68.12 -7.49
N PRO A 50 36.32 68.83 -6.36
CA PRO A 50 35.97 68.18 -5.08
C PRO A 50 34.55 67.61 -5.06
N GLY A 51 33.55 68.28 -5.69
CA GLY A 51 32.18 67.80 -5.79
C GLY A 51 32.02 66.56 -6.65
N ALA A 52 32.84 66.41 -7.67
CA ALA A 52 32.88 65.21 -8.52
C ALA A 52 33.27 63.95 -7.74
N VAL A 53 34.29 64.06 -6.88
CA VAL A 53 34.73 62.95 -6.01
C VAL A 53 33.67 62.51 -5.02
N ILE A 54 33.03 63.48 -4.37
CA ILE A 54 31.95 63.20 -3.41
C ILE A 54 30.75 62.58 -4.15
N GLY A 55 30.37 63.14 -5.30
CA GLY A 55 29.27 62.64 -6.11
C GLY A 55 29.52 61.21 -6.61
N TYR A 56 30.71 60.92 -7.04
CA TYR A 56 31.11 59.54 -7.45
C TYR A 56 30.97 58.54 -6.28
N ALA A 57 31.51 58.87 -5.11
CA ALA A 57 31.46 58.03 -3.94
C ALA A 57 30.02 57.80 -3.47
N SER A 58 29.18 58.84 -3.48
CA SER A 58 27.76 58.71 -3.10
C SER A 58 26.96 57.87 -4.11
N GLY A 59 27.24 58.06 -5.40
CA GLY A 59 26.59 57.27 -6.46
C GLY A 59 26.96 55.77 -6.40
N ALA A 60 28.24 55.48 -6.05
CA ALA A 60 28.67 54.09 -5.88
C ALA A 60 27.96 53.41 -4.70
N VAL A 61 27.78 54.09 -3.58
CA VAL A 61 27.07 53.55 -2.41
C VAL A 61 25.59 53.30 -2.72
N ILE A 62 24.92 54.20 -3.43
CA ILE A 62 23.50 54.05 -3.79
C ILE A 62 23.33 52.91 -4.80
N GLY A 63 24.22 52.77 -5.76
CA GLY A 63 24.18 51.68 -6.74
C GLY A 63 24.38 50.28 -6.10
N ASP A 64 25.31 50.17 -5.14
CA ASP A 64 25.55 48.93 -4.40
C ASP A 64 24.34 48.52 -3.54
N LEU A 65 23.66 49.47 -2.91
CA LEU A 65 22.43 49.21 -2.16
C LEU A 65 21.29 48.76 -3.08
N GLY A 66 21.17 49.35 -4.28
CA GLY A 66 20.16 48.98 -5.25
C GLY A 66 20.32 47.54 -5.79
N SER A 67 21.57 47.15 -6.10
CA SER A 67 21.86 45.81 -6.59
C SER A 67 21.64 44.73 -5.50
N LYS A 68 22.03 45.02 -4.27
CA LYS A 68 21.79 44.14 -3.12
C LYS A 68 20.28 43.94 -2.81
N ASN A 69 19.50 45.00 -2.90
CA ASN A 69 18.04 44.89 -2.69
C ASN A 69 17.39 44.02 -3.76
N ARG A 70 17.78 44.15 -5.04
CA ARG A 70 17.24 43.26 -6.09
C ARG A 70 17.63 41.81 -5.87
N GLN A 71 18.86 41.52 -5.50
CA GLN A 71 19.29 40.14 -5.18
C GLN A 71 18.49 39.55 -4.00
N LEU A 72 18.18 40.37 -2.99
CA LEU A 72 17.34 39.92 -1.86
C LEU A 72 15.89 39.64 -2.28
N GLU A 73 15.30 40.48 -3.14
CA GLU A 73 13.98 40.27 -3.72
C GLU A 73 13.92 39.00 -4.58
N GLU A 74 14.90 38.77 -5.45
CA GLU A 74 14.99 37.57 -6.27
C GLU A 74 15.12 36.31 -5.40
N ARG A 75 15.97 36.35 -4.37
CA ARG A 75 16.11 35.23 -3.42
C ARG A 75 14.83 35.00 -2.60
N SER A 76 14.17 36.05 -2.17
CA SER A 76 12.90 35.92 -1.42
C SER A 76 11.81 35.33 -2.29
N ASN A 77 11.70 35.75 -3.55
CA ASN A 77 10.73 35.19 -4.51
C ASN A 77 11.02 33.71 -4.82
N ALA A 78 12.29 33.35 -5.02
CA ALA A 78 12.69 31.95 -5.21
C ALA A 78 12.41 31.06 -3.98
N LEU A 79 12.56 31.60 -2.78
CA LEU A 79 12.20 30.88 -1.56
C LEU A 79 10.69 30.67 -1.43
N VAL A 80 9.88 31.68 -1.75
CA VAL A 80 8.40 31.57 -1.75
C VAL A 80 7.94 30.56 -2.80
N GLU A 81 8.52 30.57 -3.99
CA GLU A 81 8.20 29.60 -5.05
C GLU A 81 8.58 28.17 -4.66
N ASN A 82 9.75 27.98 -4.08
CA ASN A 82 10.16 26.68 -3.55
C ASN A 82 9.27 26.19 -2.43
N GLN A 83 8.84 27.09 -1.53
CA GLN A 83 7.96 26.75 -0.43
C GLN A 83 6.57 26.38 -0.94
N SER A 84 6.02 27.12 -1.89
CA SER A 84 4.73 26.77 -2.52
C SER A 84 4.79 25.43 -3.27
N SER A 85 5.91 25.14 -3.93
CA SER A 85 6.13 23.85 -4.60
C SER A 85 6.21 22.68 -3.60
N GLN A 86 6.87 22.87 -2.46
CA GLN A 86 6.91 21.88 -1.38
C GLN A 86 5.54 21.64 -0.76
N ASP A 87 4.77 22.69 -0.53
CA ASP A 87 3.40 22.59 0.01
C ASP A 87 2.50 21.81 -0.96
N HIS A 88 2.58 22.09 -2.26
CA HIS A 88 1.85 21.34 -3.28
C HIS A 88 2.22 19.86 -3.33
N LEU A 89 3.51 19.54 -3.21
CA LEU A 89 3.97 18.14 -3.19
C LEU A 89 3.51 17.42 -1.92
N SER A 90 3.52 18.10 -0.78
CA SER A 90 3.04 17.54 0.48
C SER A 90 1.53 17.26 0.45
N ASP A 91 0.75 18.20 -0.10
CA ASP A 91 -0.70 18.04 -0.27
C ASP A 91 -1.03 16.89 -1.22
N GLN A 92 -0.31 16.78 -2.34
CA GLN A 92 -0.46 15.65 -3.26
C GLN A 92 -0.13 14.31 -2.60
N ALA A 93 0.97 14.23 -1.84
CA ALA A 93 1.35 13.02 -1.12
C ALA A 93 0.28 12.62 -0.08
N GLN A 94 -0.26 13.59 0.65
CA GLN A 94 -1.31 13.36 1.63
C GLN A 94 -2.61 12.89 0.96
N GLN A 95 -2.99 13.52 -0.17
CA GLN A 95 -4.16 13.11 -0.95
C GLN A 95 -4.01 11.68 -1.49
N HIS A 96 -2.84 11.33 -2.02
CA HIS A 96 -2.55 9.97 -2.46
C HIS A 96 -2.65 8.95 -1.33
N GLN A 97 -2.15 9.29 -0.15
CA GLN A 97 -2.21 8.42 1.02
C GLN A 97 -3.66 8.22 1.50
N LEU A 98 -4.47 9.26 1.53
CA LEU A 98 -5.89 9.18 1.86
C LEU A 98 -6.66 8.32 0.85
N ASN A 99 -6.43 8.53 -0.44
CA ASN A 99 -7.05 7.74 -1.51
C ASN A 99 -6.68 6.27 -1.41
N PHE A 100 -5.41 5.96 -1.14
CA PHE A 100 -4.94 4.60 -0.95
C PHE A 100 -5.59 3.94 0.28
N GLN A 101 -5.71 4.64 1.39
CA GLN A 101 -6.40 4.14 2.57
C GLN A 101 -7.90 3.90 2.33
N GLN A 102 -8.56 4.79 1.59
CA GLN A 102 -9.96 4.63 1.21
C GLN A 102 -10.17 3.41 0.29
N GLN A 103 -9.32 3.24 -0.72
CA GLN A 103 -9.38 2.06 -1.60
C GLN A 103 -9.18 0.77 -0.80
N LYS A 104 -8.17 0.72 0.06
CA LYS A 104 -7.91 -0.42 0.93
C LYS A 104 -9.09 -0.74 1.87
N SER A 105 -9.71 0.28 2.45
CA SER A 105 -10.88 0.09 3.32
C SER A 105 -12.11 -0.40 2.54
N GLN A 106 -12.32 0.09 1.31
CA GLN A 106 -13.39 -0.40 0.44
C GLN A 106 -13.17 -1.85 0.04
N GLU A 107 -11.95 -2.21 -0.32
CA GLU A 107 -11.58 -3.60 -0.64
C GLU A 107 -11.82 -4.53 0.57
N LEU A 108 -11.38 -4.12 1.76
CA LEU A 108 -11.61 -4.87 2.99
C LEU A 108 -13.12 -5.02 3.31
N ASN A 109 -13.92 -3.98 3.09
CA ASN A 109 -15.36 -4.05 3.30
C ASN A 109 -16.06 -4.97 2.28
N GLN A 110 -15.63 -4.97 1.02
CA GLN A 110 -16.12 -5.91 0.01
C GLN A 110 -15.76 -7.36 0.38
N LEU A 111 -14.54 -7.59 0.85
CA LEU A 111 -14.10 -8.90 1.33
C LEU A 111 -14.85 -9.34 2.59
N ALA A 112 -15.17 -8.42 3.49
CA ALA A 112 -15.99 -8.71 4.68
C ALA A 112 -17.42 -9.08 4.31
N ALA A 113 -18.01 -8.43 3.32
CA ALA A 113 -19.34 -8.78 2.82
C ALA A 113 -19.36 -10.18 2.17
N LEU A 114 -18.30 -10.57 1.47
CA LEU A 114 -18.13 -11.95 0.97
C LEU A 114 -18.04 -12.97 2.11
N LYS A 115 -17.40 -12.62 3.23
CA LYS A 115 -17.25 -13.47 4.40
C LYS A 115 -18.60 -13.84 5.04
N GLU A 116 -19.50 -12.87 5.20
CA GLU A 116 -20.80 -13.09 5.86
C GLU A 116 -21.80 -13.87 5.00
N GLY A 117 -21.62 -13.83 3.68
CA GLY A 117 -22.57 -14.41 2.73
C GLY A 117 -22.11 -15.68 2.01
N PHE A 118 -20.81 -16.04 2.09
CA PHE A 118 -20.30 -17.15 1.30
C PHE A 118 -20.53 -18.48 2.01
N ARG A 119 -21.55 -19.21 1.54
CA ARG A 119 -21.80 -20.60 1.88
C ARG A 119 -21.95 -21.41 0.60
N PHE A 120 -21.21 -22.49 0.49
CA PHE A 120 -21.28 -23.41 -0.63
C PHE A 120 -21.70 -24.77 -0.10
N CYS A 121 -22.83 -25.30 -0.60
CA CYS A 121 -23.41 -26.54 -0.13
C CYS A 121 -23.30 -27.63 -1.23
N LEU A 122 -22.83 -28.80 -0.83
CA LEU A 122 -22.74 -29.99 -1.69
C LEU A 122 -23.67 -31.08 -1.14
N GLY A 123 -24.62 -31.51 -1.96
CA GLY A 123 -25.50 -32.64 -1.64
C GLY A 123 -24.85 -33.97 -1.96
N PHE A 124 -25.05 -34.95 -1.10
CA PHE A 124 -24.59 -36.32 -1.30
C PHE A 124 -25.76 -37.32 -1.44
N ARG A 125 -25.52 -38.38 -2.20
CA ARG A 125 -26.48 -39.48 -2.25
C ARG A 125 -26.56 -40.19 -0.90
N THR A 126 -27.69 -40.82 -0.64
CA THR A 126 -27.92 -41.64 0.56
C THR A 126 -26.81 -42.66 0.73
N GLY A 127 -26.20 -42.73 1.91
CA GLY A 127 -25.13 -43.69 2.24
C GLY A 127 -23.84 -43.55 1.43
N SER A 128 -23.65 -42.43 0.72
CA SER A 128 -22.47 -42.23 -0.15
C SER A 128 -21.69 -41.02 0.28
N SER A 129 -20.35 -41.11 0.14
CA SER A 129 -19.39 -40.03 0.24
C SER A 129 -18.72 -39.70 -1.11
N ALA A 130 -19.20 -40.30 -2.21
CA ALA A 130 -18.70 -40.08 -3.55
C ALA A 130 -19.11 -38.67 -4.06
N ILE A 131 -18.14 -37.93 -4.56
CA ILE A 131 -18.37 -36.61 -5.16
C ILE A 131 -18.62 -36.80 -6.65
N GLU A 132 -19.69 -36.20 -7.16
CA GLU A 132 -20.03 -36.27 -8.58
C GLU A 132 -19.06 -35.41 -9.40
N PRO A 133 -18.76 -35.78 -10.67
CA PRO A 133 -17.77 -35.05 -11.50
C PRO A 133 -18.03 -33.55 -11.61
N LYS A 134 -19.31 -33.17 -11.78
CA LYS A 134 -19.70 -31.75 -11.85
C LYS A 134 -19.41 -30.99 -10.57
N MET A 135 -19.58 -31.63 -9.41
CA MET A 135 -19.23 -31.03 -8.11
C MET A 135 -17.71 -30.94 -7.94
N ALA A 136 -16.96 -31.91 -8.42
CA ALA A 136 -15.50 -31.88 -8.40
C ALA A 136 -14.95 -30.69 -9.19
N GLU A 137 -15.52 -30.38 -10.37
CA GLU A 137 -15.17 -29.19 -11.16
C GLU A 137 -15.46 -27.88 -10.39
N GLN A 138 -16.60 -27.83 -9.70
CA GLN A 138 -16.95 -26.66 -8.90
C GLN A 138 -16.01 -26.47 -7.69
N LEU A 139 -15.60 -27.57 -7.04
CA LEU A 139 -14.64 -27.53 -5.94
C LEU A 139 -13.25 -27.11 -6.41
N ASP A 140 -12.82 -27.54 -7.59
CA ASP A 140 -11.56 -27.11 -8.22
C ASP A 140 -11.56 -25.62 -8.51
N ALA A 141 -12.66 -25.11 -9.08
CA ALA A 141 -12.83 -23.67 -9.32
C ALA A 141 -12.82 -22.87 -8.02
N LEU A 142 -13.50 -23.36 -6.97
CA LEU A 142 -13.51 -22.77 -5.65
C LEU A 142 -12.12 -22.74 -5.03
N ALA A 143 -11.36 -23.83 -5.10
CA ALA A 143 -10.00 -23.92 -4.60
C ALA A 143 -9.08 -22.89 -5.26
N LYS A 144 -9.17 -22.76 -6.60
CA LYS A 144 -8.41 -21.76 -7.38
C LYS A 144 -8.75 -20.35 -6.97
N MET A 145 -10.05 -20.05 -6.76
CA MET A 145 -10.49 -18.75 -6.29
C MET A 145 -9.93 -18.44 -4.88
N ILE A 146 -10.07 -19.37 -3.94
CA ILE A 146 -9.61 -19.16 -2.56
C ILE A 146 -8.08 -19.07 -2.48
N LYS A 147 -7.36 -19.77 -3.35
CA LYS A 147 -5.90 -19.70 -3.43
C LYS A 147 -5.40 -18.29 -3.72
N ALA A 148 -6.15 -17.49 -4.48
CA ALA A 148 -5.82 -16.08 -4.76
C ALA A 148 -5.95 -15.17 -3.53
N PHE A 149 -6.62 -15.61 -2.47
CA PHE A 149 -6.88 -14.84 -1.25
C PHE A 149 -6.28 -15.57 -0.03
N PRO A 150 -4.99 -15.36 0.30
CA PRO A 150 -4.29 -16.10 1.36
C PRO A 150 -4.88 -15.91 2.77
N GLN A 151 -5.59 -14.82 3.00
CA GLN A 151 -6.23 -14.51 4.28
C GLN A 151 -7.48 -15.35 4.58
N PHE A 152 -8.00 -16.14 3.64
CA PHE A 152 -9.20 -16.94 3.87
C PHE A 152 -8.88 -18.40 4.17
N GLN A 153 -9.66 -18.99 5.06
CA GLN A 153 -9.71 -20.40 5.40
C GLN A 153 -11.10 -20.95 5.07
N LEU A 154 -11.21 -22.25 4.92
CA LEU A 154 -12.48 -22.93 4.70
C LEU A 154 -12.81 -23.83 5.89
N LEU A 155 -14.00 -23.65 6.43
CA LEU A 155 -14.65 -24.61 7.33
C LEU A 155 -15.54 -25.53 6.49
N ILE A 156 -15.29 -26.84 6.60
CA ILE A 156 -16.01 -27.92 5.93
C ILE A 156 -16.85 -28.64 6.98
N GLU A 157 -18.15 -28.42 6.97
CA GLU A 157 -19.09 -29.06 7.90
C GLU A 157 -19.91 -30.12 7.16
N ALA A 158 -19.81 -31.35 7.58
CA ALA A 158 -20.50 -32.47 6.96
C ALA A 158 -21.57 -33.04 7.88
N GLY A 159 -22.78 -33.19 7.32
CA GLY A 159 -23.94 -33.83 7.98
C GLY A 159 -24.32 -35.17 7.36
N ALA A 160 -25.19 -35.90 8.07
CA ALA A 160 -25.88 -37.08 7.61
C ALA A 160 -27.37 -37.01 8.03
N ASP A 161 -28.24 -37.64 7.28
CA ASP A 161 -29.66 -37.76 7.68
C ASP A 161 -29.83 -38.78 8.83
N GLN A 162 -30.98 -38.75 9.51
CA GLN A 162 -31.27 -39.57 10.68
C GLN A 162 -31.45 -41.08 10.40
N ARG A 163 -31.24 -41.53 9.15
CA ARG A 163 -31.39 -42.94 8.78
C ARG A 163 -30.11 -43.70 9.00
N GLY A 164 -30.16 -44.76 9.82
CA GLY A 164 -28.97 -45.55 10.17
C GLY A 164 -28.65 -45.46 11.65
N SER A 165 -27.44 -45.93 12.03
CA SER A 165 -26.96 -45.77 13.38
C SER A 165 -26.13 -44.50 13.51
N GLU A 166 -26.09 -43.93 14.69
CA GLU A 166 -25.29 -42.72 15.00
C GLU A 166 -23.81 -42.92 14.60
N SER A 167 -23.24 -44.10 14.91
CA SER A 167 -21.84 -44.40 14.54
C SER A 167 -21.63 -44.41 13.03
N PHE A 168 -22.59 -45.01 12.28
CA PHE A 168 -22.55 -45.04 10.83
C PHE A 168 -22.65 -43.61 10.24
N ASN A 169 -23.55 -42.80 10.75
CA ASN A 169 -23.74 -41.43 10.30
C ASN A 169 -22.56 -40.52 10.64
N HIS A 170 -21.90 -40.75 11.79
CA HIS A 170 -20.66 -40.07 12.14
C HIS A 170 -19.52 -40.41 11.15
N ASP A 171 -19.33 -41.71 10.87
CA ASP A 171 -18.30 -42.15 9.93
C ASP A 171 -18.60 -41.70 8.49
N LEU A 172 -19.88 -41.69 8.09
CA LEU A 172 -20.31 -41.20 6.78
C LEU A 172 -20.06 -39.69 6.64
N SER A 173 -20.38 -38.91 7.66
CA SER A 173 -20.09 -37.47 7.62
C SER A 173 -18.59 -37.18 7.57
N ARG A 174 -17.78 -37.96 8.32
CA ARG A 174 -16.32 -37.88 8.22
C ARG A 174 -15.84 -38.20 6.80
N ALA A 175 -16.26 -39.31 6.20
CA ALA A 175 -15.85 -39.68 4.85
C ALA A 175 -16.23 -38.63 3.79
N ARG A 176 -17.38 -37.93 3.97
CA ARG A 176 -17.79 -36.82 3.10
C ARG A 176 -16.87 -35.61 3.24
N ALA A 177 -16.61 -35.19 4.49
CA ALA A 177 -15.71 -34.07 4.75
C ALA A 177 -14.30 -34.31 4.22
N ASP A 178 -13.77 -35.52 4.45
CA ASP A 178 -12.44 -35.92 4.01
C ASP A 178 -12.35 -35.97 2.48
N ALA A 179 -13.41 -36.45 1.79
CA ALA A 179 -13.45 -36.45 0.33
C ALA A 179 -13.40 -35.04 -0.25
N VAL A 180 -14.14 -34.09 0.35
CA VAL A 180 -14.13 -32.69 -0.06
C VAL A 180 -12.78 -32.05 0.24
N ALA A 181 -12.24 -32.25 1.44
CA ALA A 181 -10.92 -31.72 1.84
C ALA A 181 -9.81 -32.22 0.93
N LYS A 182 -9.86 -33.52 0.55
CA LYS A 182 -8.92 -34.11 -0.38
C LYS A 182 -8.96 -33.44 -1.74
N LEU A 183 -10.13 -33.26 -2.34
CA LEU A 183 -10.25 -32.59 -3.64
C LEU A 183 -9.74 -31.15 -3.62
N LEU A 184 -10.05 -30.40 -2.56
CA LEU A 184 -9.53 -29.03 -2.40
C LEU A 184 -8.00 -29.00 -2.28
N THR A 185 -7.43 -29.99 -1.57
CA THR A 185 -5.99 -30.13 -1.42
C THR A 185 -5.32 -30.55 -2.74
N ASP A 186 -5.91 -31.49 -3.47
CA ASP A 186 -5.43 -31.93 -4.78
C ASP A 186 -5.48 -30.78 -5.81
N ALA A 187 -6.44 -29.85 -5.67
CA ALA A 187 -6.51 -28.61 -6.45
C ALA A 187 -5.48 -27.52 -6.00
N GLY A 188 -4.68 -27.80 -4.98
CA GLY A 188 -3.57 -26.98 -4.52
C GLY A 188 -3.89 -26.00 -3.39
N LEU A 189 -4.98 -26.22 -2.66
CA LEU A 189 -5.26 -25.46 -1.44
C LEU A 189 -4.53 -26.12 -0.25
N PRO A 190 -3.68 -25.42 0.51
CA PRO A 190 -2.97 -26.01 1.64
C PRO A 190 -3.93 -26.55 2.73
N SER A 191 -3.65 -27.74 3.25
CA SER A 191 -4.45 -28.36 4.31
C SER A 191 -4.56 -27.51 5.58
N SER A 192 -3.54 -26.67 5.86
CA SER A 192 -3.56 -25.71 6.97
C SER A 192 -4.65 -24.64 6.86
N ARG A 193 -5.27 -24.50 5.68
CA ARG A 193 -6.37 -23.58 5.41
C ARG A 193 -7.73 -24.25 5.43
N LEU A 194 -7.79 -25.55 5.75
CA LEU A 194 -9.00 -26.34 5.82
C LEU A 194 -9.23 -26.79 7.27
N THR A 195 -10.45 -26.55 7.74
CA THR A 195 -10.93 -27.10 9.01
C THR A 195 -12.12 -28.00 8.71
N THR A 196 -12.09 -29.24 9.17
CA THR A 196 -13.18 -30.20 8.97
C THR A 196 -13.95 -30.42 10.27
N LEU A 197 -15.28 -30.41 10.16
CA LEU A 197 -16.18 -30.71 11.26
C LEU A 197 -17.23 -31.74 10.77
N TYR A 198 -17.29 -32.88 11.45
CA TYR A 198 -18.24 -33.94 11.14
C TYR A 198 -19.32 -34.00 12.23
N LYS A 199 -20.55 -33.73 11.81
CA LYS A 199 -21.69 -33.60 12.70
C LYS A 199 -22.53 -34.88 12.79
N GLY A 200 -22.29 -35.84 11.89
CA GLY A 200 -23.14 -37.01 11.81
C GLY A 200 -24.64 -36.61 11.61
N GLU A 201 -25.52 -37.24 12.34
CA GLU A 201 -26.94 -36.91 12.35
C GLU A 201 -27.33 -35.82 13.39
N SER A 202 -26.35 -35.35 14.20
CA SER A 202 -26.63 -34.32 15.22
C SER A 202 -27.06 -32.96 14.65
N ALA A 203 -26.80 -32.73 13.38
CA ALA A 203 -27.19 -31.53 12.64
C ALA A 203 -28.39 -31.76 11.73
N ALA A 204 -29.02 -32.96 11.78
CA ALA A 204 -30.20 -33.25 10.97
C ALA A 204 -31.42 -32.50 11.51
N GLU A 205 -32.07 -31.75 10.65
CA GLU A 205 -33.24 -30.90 10.99
C GLU A 205 -34.54 -31.49 10.54
N TYR A 206 -34.52 -32.44 9.59
CA TYR A 206 -35.70 -32.94 8.93
C TYR A 206 -36.09 -34.33 9.43
N PRO A 207 -37.41 -34.59 9.66
CA PRO A 207 -37.86 -35.87 10.15
C PRO A 207 -37.74 -36.97 9.07
N MET A 208 -37.64 -38.24 9.49
CA MET A 208 -37.41 -39.40 8.59
C MET A 208 -38.46 -39.58 7.49
N ASN A 209 -39.66 -39.05 7.66
CA ASN A 209 -40.74 -39.12 6.67
C ASN A 209 -40.69 -37.98 5.63
N ASP A 210 -39.84 -36.97 5.81
CA ASP A 210 -39.64 -35.90 4.84
C ASP A 210 -38.49 -36.25 3.90
N VAL A 211 -38.79 -36.93 2.79
CA VAL A 211 -37.79 -37.40 1.83
C VAL A 211 -37.02 -36.26 1.18
N GLU A 212 -37.66 -35.11 0.95
CA GLU A 212 -37.05 -33.93 0.37
C GLU A 212 -36.17 -33.23 1.41
N GLY A 213 -36.67 -33.04 2.63
CA GLY A 213 -35.92 -32.46 3.74
C GLY A 213 -34.66 -33.24 4.09
N LEU A 214 -34.72 -34.57 4.10
CA LEU A 214 -33.52 -35.41 4.30
C LEU A 214 -32.43 -35.19 3.29
N ALA A 215 -32.70 -34.62 2.11
CA ALA A 215 -31.66 -34.26 1.15
C ALA A 215 -30.82 -33.08 1.62
N PHE A 216 -31.40 -32.18 2.40
CA PHE A 216 -30.68 -31.06 3.01
C PHE A 216 -29.79 -31.50 4.18
N ASP A 217 -30.20 -32.54 4.93
CA ASP A 217 -29.37 -33.11 5.99
C ASP A 217 -28.09 -33.82 5.44
N ARG A 218 -28.13 -34.29 4.18
CA ARG A 218 -27.01 -34.96 3.50
C ARG A 218 -26.11 -34.00 2.78
N MET A 219 -25.81 -32.85 3.36
CA MET A 219 -24.97 -31.84 2.75
C MET A 219 -23.64 -31.73 3.45
N VAL A 220 -22.64 -31.31 2.66
CA VAL A 220 -21.43 -30.73 3.16
C VAL A 220 -21.50 -29.23 2.88
N GLN A 221 -21.41 -28.44 3.91
CA GLN A 221 -21.38 -26.98 3.84
C GLN A 221 -19.94 -26.49 3.95
N LEU A 222 -19.54 -25.63 3.02
CA LEU A 222 -18.28 -24.92 3.09
C LEU A 222 -18.56 -23.47 3.43
N THR A 223 -17.93 -22.99 4.49
CA THR A 223 -18.04 -21.60 4.96
C THR A 223 -16.68 -20.94 4.88
N LEU A 224 -16.63 -19.76 4.31
CA LEU A 224 -15.39 -18.97 4.23
C LEU A 224 -15.15 -18.28 5.57
N LEU A 225 -13.99 -18.53 6.17
CA LEU A 225 -13.53 -17.88 7.39
C LEU A 225 -12.37 -16.94 7.08
N HIS A 226 -12.30 -15.83 7.79
CA HIS A 226 -11.09 -15.01 7.77
C HIS A 226 -10.08 -15.60 8.74
N GLY A 227 -8.93 -16.02 8.22
CA GLY A 227 -7.82 -16.48 9.06
C GLY A 227 -7.20 -15.26 9.76
N GLU A 228 -7.11 -15.30 11.07
CA GLU A 228 -6.24 -14.36 11.78
C GLU A 228 -4.79 -14.67 11.36
N SER A 229 -4.15 -13.72 10.71
CA SER A 229 -2.72 -13.81 10.41
C SER A 229 -1.96 -13.74 11.72
N SER A 230 -1.41 -14.88 12.15
CA SER A 230 -0.43 -14.95 13.23
C SER A 230 0.87 -14.31 12.82
#